data_cd99beb1b72f6c00f65670bb5683e97d
#
_entry.id   cd99beb1b72f6c00f65670bb5683e97d
#
_cell.length_a   1.000
_cell.length_b   1.000
_cell.length_c   1.000
_cell.angle_alpha   90.00
_cell.angle_beta   90.00
_cell.angle_gamma   90.00
#
_symmetry.space_group_name_H-M   'P 1'
#
loop_
_entity.id
_entity.type
_entity.pdbx_description
1 polymer ?
#
loop_
_entity_poly.entity_id
_entity_poly.type
_entity_poly.pdbx_seq_one_letter_code
_entity_poly.pdbx_strand_id
1 'polypeptide(L)'
;MEKKYSVVIHPSKEIIDSIKTMKEDLASKIGWFNSKNSVAHITICEFKIDESQIGKFKQKLFKITDTFTPFNVHLNHFGAYDSGAFFIGPDEDSKANLKPIMKKTQNSMQLSNLTKSSDPHISIGRKLSPESIKIANDLFTTIDMHFLCDTIILRELDPIKKQFFVLETFPFGSNPQPELIQGSLF
;
A
#
# COMPACT_ATOMS: atom_id res chain seq x y z
N MET A 1 -20.29 -8.00 13.37
CA MET A 1 -19.00 -8.23 14.08
C MET A 1 -17.96 -7.27 13.53
N GLU A 2 -17.14 -6.65 14.41
CA GLU A 2 -16.08 -5.74 13.97
C GLU A 2 -14.92 -6.52 13.33
N LYS A 3 -14.52 -6.09 12.12
CA LYS A 3 -13.41 -6.67 11.37
C LYS A 3 -12.40 -5.60 10.99
N LYS A 4 -11.15 -6.02 10.77
CA LYS A 4 -10.08 -5.13 10.32
C LYS A 4 -9.87 -5.25 8.81
N TYR A 5 -9.82 -4.09 8.16
CA TYR A 5 -9.65 -3.95 6.72
C TYR A 5 -8.40 -3.13 6.40
N SER A 6 -7.88 -3.31 5.20
CA SER A 6 -6.76 -2.56 4.65
C SER A 6 -7.04 -2.23 3.17
N VAL A 7 -6.80 -0.97 2.80
CA VAL A 7 -6.85 -0.51 1.41
C VAL A 7 -5.43 -0.30 0.92
N VAL A 8 -5.07 -0.94 -0.19
CA VAL A 8 -3.69 -1.01 -0.66
C VAL A 8 -3.60 -0.95 -2.19
N ILE A 9 -2.39 -0.73 -2.70
CA ILE A 9 -1.99 -0.98 -4.08
C ILE A 9 -1.08 -2.21 -4.09
N HIS A 10 -1.37 -3.21 -4.93
CA HIS A 10 -0.45 -4.31 -5.19
C HIS A 10 0.40 -3.99 -6.42
N PRO A 11 1.71 -4.25 -6.38
CA PRO A 11 2.51 -4.29 -7.59
C PRO A 11 2.14 -5.53 -8.43
N SER A 12 2.79 -5.71 -9.58
CA SER A 12 2.59 -6.89 -10.41
C SER A 12 2.96 -8.18 -9.68
N LYS A 13 2.44 -9.31 -10.17
CA LYS A 13 2.73 -10.62 -9.56
C LYS A 13 4.22 -10.93 -9.54
N GLU A 14 4.95 -10.58 -10.59
CA GLU A 14 6.40 -10.80 -10.71
C GLU A 14 7.15 -10.04 -9.61
N ILE A 15 6.74 -8.79 -9.30
CA ILE A 15 7.33 -7.99 -8.23
C ILE A 15 6.96 -8.58 -6.86
N ILE A 16 5.71 -9.02 -6.67
CA ILE A 16 5.30 -9.71 -5.44
C ILE A 16 6.17 -10.93 -5.18
N ASP A 17 6.39 -11.76 -6.19
CA ASP A 17 7.22 -12.96 -6.09
C ASP A 17 8.70 -12.61 -5.82
N SER A 18 9.24 -11.59 -6.48
CA SER A 18 10.61 -11.10 -6.26
C SER A 18 10.79 -10.59 -4.82
N ILE A 19 9.84 -9.79 -4.31
CA ILE A 19 9.92 -9.27 -2.94
C ILE A 19 9.73 -10.39 -1.91
N LYS A 20 8.94 -11.42 -2.22
CA LYS A 20 8.86 -12.62 -1.38
C LYS A 20 10.22 -13.30 -1.26
N THR A 21 10.95 -13.49 -2.36
CA THR A 21 12.31 -14.04 -2.36
C THR A 21 13.25 -13.15 -1.52
N MET A 22 13.21 -11.82 -1.68
CA MET A 22 13.99 -10.91 -0.85
C MET A 22 13.70 -11.07 0.65
N LYS A 23 12.43 -11.26 1.03
CA LYS A 23 12.05 -11.52 2.44
C LYS A 23 12.58 -12.88 2.94
N GLU A 24 12.61 -13.88 2.09
CA GLU A 24 13.18 -15.21 2.41
C GLU A 24 14.69 -15.11 2.58
N ASP A 25 15.40 -14.37 1.71
CA ASP A 25 16.83 -14.11 1.80
C ASP A 25 17.19 -13.38 3.10
N LEU A 26 16.45 -12.31 3.43
CA LEU A 26 16.65 -11.61 4.69
C LEU A 26 16.40 -12.54 5.89
N ALA A 27 15.33 -13.33 5.87
CA ALA A 27 15.02 -14.28 6.93
C ALA A 27 16.09 -15.36 7.12
N SER A 28 16.80 -15.74 6.05
CA SER A 28 17.95 -16.67 6.14
C SER A 28 19.11 -16.11 6.95
N LYS A 29 19.23 -14.78 7.06
CA LYS A 29 20.29 -14.06 7.78
C LYS A 29 19.91 -13.67 9.19
N ILE A 30 18.63 -13.24 9.41
CA ILE A 30 18.18 -12.66 10.68
C ILE A 30 17.10 -13.48 11.39
N GLY A 31 16.66 -14.59 10.81
CA GLY A 31 15.52 -15.38 11.31
C GLY A 31 14.17 -14.74 10.98
N TRP A 32 13.15 -15.10 11.75
CA TRP A 32 11.79 -14.61 11.55
C TRP A 32 11.67 -13.11 11.94
N PHE A 33 10.90 -12.36 11.17
CA PHE A 33 10.59 -10.95 11.43
C PHE A 33 9.15 -10.60 11.04
N ASN A 34 8.65 -9.48 11.57
CA ASN A 34 7.33 -8.97 11.23
C ASN A 34 7.26 -8.60 9.75
N SER A 35 6.16 -8.93 9.11
CA SER A 35 5.89 -8.82 7.67
C SER A 35 6.59 -9.82 6.75
N LYS A 36 7.39 -10.77 7.27
CA LYS A 36 8.01 -11.82 6.44
C LYS A 36 7.01 -12.49 5.49
N ASN A 37 5.85 -12.88 6.00
CA ASN A 37 4.83 -13.61 5.24
C ASN A 37 3.75 -12.70 4.62
N SER A 38 3.85 -11.38 4.74
CA SER A 38 2.89 -10.47 4.14
C SER A 38 3.15 -10.30 2.64
N VAL A 39 2.08 -10.31 1.83
CA VAL A 39 2.15 -9.99 0.40
C VAL A 39 2.62 -8.55 0.22
N ALA A 40 3.53 -8.32 -0.75
CA ALA A 40 4.05 -6.99 -1.06
C ALA A 40 2.93 -6.03 -1.49
N HIS A 41 2.89 -4.82 -0.91
CA HIS A 41 1.87 -3.82 -1.19
C HIS A 41 2.30 -2.43 -0.72
N ILE A 42 1.71 -1.40 -1.32
CA ILE A 42 1.74 -0.03 -0.82
C ILE A 42 0.46 0.18 0.01
N THR A 43 0.60 0.50 1.29
CA THR A 43 -0.55 0.75 2.17
C THR A 43 -1.11 2.15 1.92
N ILE A 44 -2.42 2.26 1.70
CA ILE A 44 -3.15 3.53 1.66
C ILE A 44 -3.70 3.83 3.06
N CYS A 45 -4.49 2.90 3.62
CA CYS A 45 -5.04 3.05 4.97
C CYS A 45 -5.49 1.70 5.54
N GLU A 46 -5.66 1.69 6.88
CA GLU A 46 -6.27 0.57 7.62
C GLU A 46 -7.38 1.11 8.52
N PHE A 47 -8.41 0.31 8.76
CA PHE A 47 -9.55 0.67 9.60
C PHE A 47 -10.26 -0.56 10.17
N LYS A 48 -11.11 -0.33 11.16
CA LYS A 48 -12.02 -1.33 11.71
C LYS A 48 -13.45 -0.84 11.61
N ILE A 49 -14.33 -1.70 11.15
CA ILE A 49 -15.77 -1.43 11.07
C ILE A 49 -16.55 -2.72 11.28
N ASP A 50 -17.84 -2.60 11.59
CA ASP A 50 -18.75 -3.74 11.53
C ASP A 50 -18.88 -4.24 10.09
N GLU A 51 -18.83 -5.58 9.92
CA GLU A 51 -18.88 -6.20 8.58
C GLU A 51 -20.16 -5.84 7.79
N SER A 52 -21.26 -5.52 8.46
CA SER A 52 -22.50 -5.07 7.81
C SER A 52 -22.35 -3.76 7.04
N GLN A 53 -21.32 -2.95 7.39
CA GLN A 53 -21.06 -1.65 6.77
C GLN A 53 -20.14 -1.73 5.53
N ILE A 54 -19.46 -2.87 5.31
CA ILE A 54 -18.42 -2.96 4.27
C ILE A 54 -18.96 -2.63 2.86
N GLY A 55 -20.23 -2.94 2.57
CA GLY A 55 -20.85 -2.62 1.29
C GLY A 55 -20.81 -1.13 0.94
N LYS A 56 -21.00 -0.23 1.94
CA LYS A 56 -20.89 1.23 1.73
C LYS A 56 -19.47 1.66 1.35
N PHE A 57 -18.46 1.03 1.96
CA PHE A 57 -17.06 1.34 1.68
C PHE A 57 -16.63 0.81 0.31
N LYS A 58 -17.12 -0.35 -0.10
CA LYS A 58 -16.91 -0.86 -1.46
C LYS A 58 -17.48 0.10 -2.50
N GLN A 59 -18.68 0.64 -2.28
CA GLN A 59 -19.26 1.65 -3.18
C GLN A 59 -18.43 2.95 -3.24
N LYS A 60 -17.90 3.42 -2.10
CA LYS A 60 -17.02 4.58 -2.07
C LYS A 60 -15.72 4.33 -2.83
N LEU A 61 -15.10 3.16 -2.64
CA LEU A 61 -13.90 2.76 -3.37
C LEU A 61 -14.17 2.67 -4.88
N PHE A 62 -15.25 2.03 -5.29
CA PHE A 62 -15.66 1.96 -6.69
C PHE A 62 -15.80 3.35 -7.33
N LYS A 63 -16.49 4.28 -6.65
CA LYS A 63 -16.69 5.65 -7.15
C LYS A 63 -15.38 6.44 -7.25
N ILE A 64 -14.48 6.33 -6.27
CA ILE A 64 -13.25 7.10 -6.30
C ILE A 64 -12.25 6.54 -7.30
N THR A 65 -12.14 5.22 -7.44
CA THR A 65 -11.22 4.58 -8.39
C THR A 65 -11.65 4.80 -9.84
N ASP A 66 -12.95 4.97 -10.10
CA ASP A 66 -13.45 5.36 -11.43
C ASP A 66 -12.85 6.69 -11.91
N THR A 67 -12.49 7.58 -11.01
CA THR A 67 -11.87 8.88 -11.33
C THR A 67 -10.36 8.83 -11.58
N PHE A 68 -9.70 7.72 -11.26
CA PHE A 68 -8.25 7.59 -11.37
C PHE A 68 -7.83 7.09 -12.74
N THR A 69 -6.70 7.58 -13.23
CA THR A 69 -6.06 7.12 -14.47
C THR A 69 -4.86 6.26 -14.12
N PRO A 70 -4.67 5.10 -14.78
CA PRO A 70 -3.49 4.26 -14.60
C PRO A 70 -2.18 5.00 -14.91
N PHE A 71 -1.13 4.69 -14.16
CA PHE A 71 0.21 5.24 -14.36
C PHE A 71 1.29 4.24 -13.94
N ASN A 72 2.50 4.40 -14.50
CA ASN A 72 3.63 3.57 -14.12
C ASN A 72 4.25 4.04 -12.80
N VAL A 73 4.58 3.08 -11.94
CA VAL A 73 5.34 3.29 -10.70
C VAL A 73 6.72 2.66 -10.86
N HIS A 74 7.75 3.44 -10.57
CA HIS A 74 9.13 3.02 -10.54
C HIS A 74 9.64 2.93 -9.10
N LEU A 75 10.00 1.74 -8.67
CA LEU A 75 10.59 1.44 -7.37
C LEU A 75 12.12 1.42 -7.54
N ASN A 76 12.83 2.40 -6.99
CA ASN A 76 14.23 2.63 -7.35
C ASN A 76 15.21 2.72 -6.18
N HIS A 77 14.75 2.63 -4.94
CA HIS A 77 15.65 2.69 -3.79
C HIS A 77 15.13 1.89 -2.59
N PHE A 78 16.06 1.52 -1.72
CA PHE A 78 15.77 1.01 -0.39
C PHE A 78 15.85 2.15 0.63
N GLY A 79 15.12 2.00 1.73
CA GLY A 79 15.14 2.92 2.85
C GLY A 79 14.79 2.24 4.16
N ALA A 80 15.02 2.95 5.26
CA ALA A 80 14.63 2.51 6.58
C ALA A 80 14.05 3.67 7.38
N TYR A 81 13.04 3.37 8.21
CA TYR A 81 12.52 4.30 9.21
C TYR A 81 13.07 3.98 10.60
N ASP A 82 13.15 4.98 11.46
CA ASP A 82 13.59 4.83 12.87
C ASP A 82 12.72 3.82 13.64
N SER A 83 11.49 3.58 13.18
CA SER A 83 10.59 2.56 13.72
C SER A 83 11.02 1.11 13.45
N GLY A 84 12.13 0.90 12.74
CA GLY A 84 12.63 -0.42 12.35
C GLY A 84 11.96 -1.01 11.12
N ALA A 85 11.35 -0.20 10.27
CA ALA A 85 10.85 -0.67 8.98
C ALA A 85 11.91 -0.49 7.90
N PHE A 86 12.23 -1.58 7.19
CA PHE A 86 13.06 -1.59 5.98
C PHE A 86 12.14 -1.76 4.76
N PHE A 87 12.30 -0.93 3.75
CA PHE A 87 11.33 -0.82 2.66
C PHE A 87 11.96 -0.53 1.30
N ILE A 88 11.17 -0.72 0.25
CA ILE A 88 11.42 -0.27 -1.11
C ILE A 88 10.58 0.99 -1.35
N GLY A 89 11.22 2.07 -1.78
CA GLY A 89 10.58 3.34 -2.11
C GLY A 89 10.44 3.58 -3.61
N PRO A 90 9.34 4.25 -4.03
CA PRO A 90 9.20 4.76 -5.38
C PRO A 90 10.04 6.02 -5.59
N ASP A 91 10.38 6.32 -6.85
CA ASP A 91 11.01 7.58 -7.23
C ASP A 91 10.08 8.79 -6.98
N GLU A 92 10.60 10.00 -7.13
CA GLU A 92 9.86 11.23 -6.82
C GLU A 92 8.66 11.44 -7.75
N ASP A 93 8.76 11.08 -9.03
CA ASP A 93 7.65 11.20 -9.98
C ASP A 93 6.52 10.22 -9.63
N SER A 94 6.86 9.00 -9.30
CA SER A 94 5.90 8.00 -8.82
C SER A 94 5.25 8.41 -7.50
N LYS A 95 6.01 8.99 -6.56
CA LYS A 95 5.46 9.57 -5.31
C LYS A 95 4.48 10.70 -5.59
N ALA A 96 4.81 11.58 -6.54
CA ALA A 96 3.94 12.69 -6.91
C ALA A 96 2.59 12.21 -7.47
N ASN A 97 2.55 11.06 -8.14
CA ASN A 97 1.32 10.44 -8.63
C ASN A 97 0.59 9.61 -7.55
N LEU A 98 1.31 8.87 -6.71
CA LEU A 98 0.74 8.01 -5.66
C LEU A 98 0.08 8.81 -4.54
N LYS A 99 0.73 9.87 -4.04
CA LYS A 99 0.24 10.65 -2.89
C LYS A 99 -1.16 11.26 -3.10
N PRO A 100 -1.51 11.88 -4.24
CA PRO A 100 -2.86 12.36 -4.50
C PRO A 100 -3.91 11.26 -4.49
N ILE A 101 -3.62 10.09 -5.08
CA ILE A 101 -4.51 8.92 -5.09
C ILE A 101 -4.74 8.42 -3.67
N MET A 102 -3.67 8.25 -2.89
CA MET A 102 -3.76 7.84 -1.49
C MET A 102 -4.62 8.81 -0.69
N LYS A 103 -4.37 10.12 -0.82
CA LYS A 103 -5.13 11.18 -0.11
C LYS A 103 -6.60 11.20 -0.51
N LYS A 104 -6.92 11.14 -1.81
CA LYS A 104 -8.31 11.10 -2.31
C LYS A 104 -9.03 9.86 -1.80
N THR A 105 -8.40 8.69 -1.84
CA THR A 105 -8.95 7.45 -1.32
C THR A 105 -9.22 7.55 0.18
N GLN A 106 -8.26 8.01 0.99
CA GLN A 106 -8.41 8.20 2.43
C GLN A 106 -9.58 9.15 2.76
N ASN A 107 -9.69 10.26 2.04
CA ASN A 107 -10.76 11.24 2.25
C ASN A 107 -12.14 10.68 1.88
N SER A 108 -12.23 9.85 0.84
CA SER A 108 -13.49 9.22 0.44
C SER A 108 -14.05 8.28 1.50
N MET A 109 -13.18 7.69 2.34
CA MET A 109 -13.59 6.75 3.39
C MET A 109 -14.42 7.42 4.48
N GLN A 110 -14.15 8.67 4.86
CA GLN A 110 -14.90 9.43 5.88
C GLN A 110 -15.01 8.68 7.21
N LEU A 111 -13.90 8.11 7.69
CA LEU A 111 -13.79 7.39 8.96
C LEU A 111 -12.90 8.17 9.93
N SER A 112 -13.34 8.30 11.19
CA SER A 112 -12.56 8.93 12.25
C SER A 112 -11.41 8.05 12.77
N ASN A 113 -11.58 6.72 12.70
CA ASN A 113 -10.61 5.72 13.15
C ASN A 113 -9.69 5.19 12.03
N LEU A 114 -9.51 5.98 10.96
CA LEU A 114 -8.69 5.62 9.82
C LEU A 114 -7.20 5.80 10.15
N THR A 115 -6.43 4.71 10.15
CA THR A 115 -4.97 4.77 10.16
C THR A 115 -4.48 5.04 8.74
N LYS A 116 -3.93 6.23 8.51
CA LYS A 116 -3.51 6.70 7.18
C LYS A 116 -2.01 6.48 6.98
N SER A 117 -1.61 6.07 5.78
CA SER A 117 -0.24 6.15 5.30
C SER A 117 -0.07 7.41 4.46
N SER A 118 0.99 8.18 4.71
CA SER A 118 1.30 9.42 3.96
C SER A 118 2.49 9.27 3.03
N ASP A 119 3.30 8.23 3.25
CA ASP A 119 4.50 7.97 2.47
C ASP A 119 4.39 6.61 1.75
N PRO A 120 4.29 6.60 0.41
CA PRO A 120 4.15 5.36 -0.34
C PRO A 120 5.44 4.55 -0.31
N HIS A 121 5.37 3.30 0.16
CA HIS A 121 6.47 2.36 0.19
C HIS A 121 5.97 0.92 0.26
N ILE A 122 6.83 -0.04 -0.08
CA ILE A 122 6.59 -1.48 0.10
C ILE A 122 7.51 -1.99 1.21
N SER A 123 6.95 -2.42 2.34
CA SER A 123 7.73 -2.95 3.45
C SER A 123 8.31 -4.32 3.12
N ILE A 124 9.62 -4.49 3.31
CA ILE A 124 10.31 -5.79 3.34
C ILE A 124 10.23 -6.34 4.75
N GLY A 125 10.76 -5.62 5.74
CA GLY A 125 10.75 -5.99 7.15
C GLY A 125 10.17 -4.89 8.03
N ARG A 126 9.57 -5.27 9.15
CA ARG A 126 9.01 -4.33 10.15
C ARG A 126 9.49 -4.72 11.53
N LYS A 127 9.69 -3.72 12.39
CA LYS A 127 10.22 -3.88 13.76
C LYS A 127 11.56 -4.61 13.78
N LEU A 128 12.41 -4.34 12.79
CA LEU A 128 13.76 -4.84 12.74
C LEU A 128 14.63 -4.10 13.76
N SER A 129 15.59 -4.81 14.35
CA SER A 129 16.63 -4.19 15.18
C SER A 129 17.59 -3.36 14.30
N PRO A 130 18.33 -2.40 14.88
CA PRO A 130 19.37 -1.66 14.15
C PRO A 130 20.38 -2.57 13.44
N GLU A 131 20.75 -3.69 14.07
CA GLU A 131 21.65 -4.69 13.50
C GLU A 131 21.00 -5.39 12.29
N SER A 132 19.73 -5.77 12.38
CA SER A 132 18.98 -6.37 11.27
C SER A 132 18.80 -5.39 10.10
N ILE A 133 18.61 -4.09 10.37
CA ILE A 133 18.57 -3.04 9.34
C ILE A 133 19.92 -2.94 8.63
N LYS A 134 21.04 -3.01 9.38
CA LYS A 134 22.37 -3.01 8.78
C LYS A 134 22.55 -4.21 7.86
N ILE A 135 22.18 -5.42 8.30
CA ILE A 135 22.25 -6.63 7.47
C ILE A 135 21.38 -6.47 6.21
N ALA A 136 20.17 -5.88 6.32
CA ALA A 136 19.31 -5.64 5.17
C ALA A 136 19.94 -4.65 4.17
N ASN A 137 20.58 -3.57 4.64
CA ASN A 137 21.30 -2.62 3.79
C ASN A 137 22.51 -3.24 3.08
N ASP A 138 23.23 -4.14 3.77
CA ASP A 138 24.37 -4.84 3.17
C ASP A 138 23.91 -5.89 2.13
N LEU A 139 22.72 -6.47 2.33
CA LEU A 139 22.14 -7.48 1.44
C LEU A 139 21.48 -6.87 0.19
N PHE A 140 20.82 -5.72 0.36
CA PHE A 140 20.03 -5.07 -0.70
C PHE A 140 20.59 -3.67 -0.99
N THR A 141 21.36 -3.54 -2.05
CA THR A 141 22.07 -2.30 -2.39
C THR A 141 21.41 -1.50 -3.51
N THR A 142 20.79 -2.19 -4.47
CA THR A 142 20.16 -1.57 -5.64
C THR A 142 18.84 -2.28 -5.97
N ILE A 143 17.91 -1.51 -6.51
CA ILE A 143 16.63 -2.02 -7.01
C ILE A 143 16.15 -1.16 -8.18
N ASP A 144 15.55 -1.80 -9.17
CA ASP A 144 14.97 -1.17 -10.34
C ASP A 144 13.76 -2.01 -10.79
N MET A 145 12.56 -1.63 -10.34
CA MET A 145 11.34 -2.36 -10.62
C MET A 145 10.25 -1.41 -11.07
N HIS A 146 9.47 -1.80 -12.08
CA HIS A 146 8.38 -1.01 -12.62
C HIS A 146 7.08 -1.80 -12.62
N PHE A 147 5.97 -1.16 -12.30
CA PHE A 147 4.64 -1.76 -12.46
C PHE A 147 3.59 -0.71 -12.82
N LEU A 148 2.53 -1.16 -13.48
CA LEU A 148 1.36 -0.34 -13.74
C LEU A 148 0.48 -0.29 -12.50
N CYS A 149 0.27 0.92 -11.96
CA CYS A 149 -0.71 1.17 -10.91
C CYS A 149 -2.05 1.48 -11.57
N ASP A 150 -2.94 0.50 -11.61
CA ASP A 150 -4.23 0.55 -12.28
C ASP A 150 -5.40 0.09 -11.40
N THR A 151 -5.12 -0.30 -10.15
CA THR A 151 -6.12 -0.85 -9.24
C THR A 151 -5.85 -0.46 -7.79
N ILE A 152 -6.93 -0.35 -7.01
CA ILE A 152 -6.92 -0.35 -5.55
C ILE A 152 -7.54 -1.66 -5.07
N ILE A 153 -7.00 -2.20 -3.98
CA ILE A 153 -7.42 -3.48 -3.42
C ILE A 153 -7.89 -3.28 -1.99
N LEU A 154 -9.09 -3.79 -1.69
CA LEU A 154 -9.61 -3.94 -0.34
C LEU A 154 -9.27 -5.33 0.17
N ARG A 155 -8.68 -5.39 1.36
CA ARG A 155 -8.32 -6.63 2.03
C ARG A 155 -8.98 -6.71 3.40
N GLU A 156 -9.28 -7.92 3.84
CA GLU A 156 -9.77 -8.24 5.19
C GLU A 156 -8.72 -9.05 5.95
N LEU A 157 -8.54 -8.77 7.24
CA LEU A 157 -7.65 -9.53 8.10
C LEU A 157 -8.32 -10.82 8.55
N ASP A 158 -7.72 -11.96 8.22
CA ASP A 158 -8.04 -13.24 8.85
C ASP A 158 -7.47 -13.25 10.26
N PRO A 159 -8.30 -13.29 11.32
CA PRO A 159 -7.85 -13.20 12.70
C PRO A 159 -7.09 -14.46 13.17
N ILE A 160 -7.31 -15.61 12.52
CA ILE A 160 -6.67 -16.89 12.86
C ILE A 160 -5.28 -16.94 12.22
N LYS A 161 -5.20 -16.71 10.91
CA LYS A 161 -3.95 -16.73 10.15
C LYS A 161 -3.10 -15.47 10.38
N LYS A 162 -3.69 -14.41 10.92
CA LYS A 162 -3.05 -13.08 11.08
C LYS A 162 -2.50 -12.53 9.76
N GLN A 163 -3.17 -12.85 8.64
CA GLN A 163 -2.82 -12.43 7.29
C GLN A 163 -4.02 -11.73 6.64
N PHE A 164 -3.74 -10.73 5.82
CA PHE A 164 -4.77 -10.12 5.00
C PHE A 164 -4.99 -10.93 3.73
N PHE A 165 -6.25 -11.11 3.35
CA PHE A 165 -6.64 -11.66 2.06
C PHE A 165 -7.40 -10.63 1.24
N VAL A 166 -7.33 -10.75 -0.08
CA VAL A 166 -8.05 -9.85 -1.01
C VAL A 166 -9.54 -10.13 -0.89
N LEU A 167 -10.30 -9.07 -0.56
CA LEU A 167 -11.76 -9.11 -0.52
C LEU A 167 -12.35 -8.63 -1.84
N GLU A 168 -11.79 -7.56 -2.42
CA GLU A 168 -12.25 -6.99 -3.68
C GLU A 168 -11.17 -6.12 -4.34
N THR A 169 -11.22 -6.02 -5.67
CA THR A 169 -10.31 -5.22 -6.51
C THR A 169 -11.11 -4.16 -7.25
N PHE A 170 -10.62 -2.92 -7.26
CA PHE A 170 -11.26 -1.75 -7.87
C PHE A 170 -10.34 -1.19 -8.96
N PRO A 171 -10.62 -1.46 -10.24
CA PRO A 171 -9.83 -0.93 -11.35
C PRO A 171 -10.04 0.59 -11.51
N PHE A 172 -9.05 1.27 -12.07
CA PHE A 172 -9.16 2.69 -12.40
C PHE A 172 -9.98 2.87 -13.67
N GLY A 173 -10.99 3.75 -13.60
CA GLY A 173 -11.95 3.94 -14.68
C GLY A 173 -11.52 4.98 -15.73
N SER A 174 -10.53 5.83 -15.43
CA SER A 174 -10.10 6.94 -16.28
C SER A 174 -11.20 7.97 -16.58
N ASN A 175 -12.14 8.15 -15.64
CA ASN A 175 -13.23 9.12 -15.70
C ASN A 175 -13.01 10.25 -14.69
N PRO A 176 -12.00 11.14 -14.88
CA PRO A 176 -11.70 12.19 -13.91
C PRO A 176 -12.92 13.11 -13.76
N GLN A 177 -13.31 13.41 -12.52
CA GLN A 177 -14.34 14.40 -12.25
C GLN A 177 -13.85 15.75 -12.72
N PRO A 178 -14.71 16.58 -13.37
CA PRO A 178 -14.37 17.95 -13.65
C PRO A 178 -13.96 18.65 -12.35
N GLU A 179 -12.84 19.35 -12.34
CA GLU A 179 -12.53 20.24 -11.22
C GLU A 179 -13.71 21.20 -11.06
N LEU A 180 -14.31 21.21 -9.88
CA LEU A 180 -15.27 22.24 -9.54
C LEU A 180 -14.47 23.56 -9.54
N ILE A 181 -14.53 24.27 -10.65
CA ILE A 181 -14.05 25.63 -10.73
C ILE A 181 -14.93 26.37 -9.71
N GLN A 182 -14.35 26.72 -8.58
CA GLN A 182 -14.97 27.58 -7.59
C GLN A 182 -15.10 28.93 -8.26
N GLY A 183 -16.23 29.13 -8.92
CA GLY A 183 -16.56 30.41 -9.53
C GLY A 183 -16.51 31.45 -8.43
N SER A 184 -15.59 32.40 -8.52
CA SER A 184 -15.63 33.61 -7.72
C SER A 184 -16.96 34.30 -8.03
N LEU A 185 -17.88 34.24 -7.08
CA LEU A 185 -19.05 35.11 -7.08
C LEU A 185 -18.52 36.54 -6.81
N PHE A 186 -18.54 37.35 -7.86
CA PHE A 186 -18.43 38.81 -7.76
C PHE A 186 -19.76 39.36 -7.24
#